data_df8e3f11fb895d8cbd44046fabdde1ae
#
_entry.id   df8e3f11fb895d8cbd44046fabdde1ae
#
_cell.length_a   1.000
_cell.length_b   1.000
_cell.length_c   1.000
_cell.angle_alpha   90.00
_cell.angle_beta   90.00
_cell.angle_gamma   90.00
#
_symmetry.space_group_name_H-M   'P 1'
#
loop_
_entity.id
_entity.type
_entity.pdbx_description
1 polymer ?
#
loop_
_entity_poly.entity_id
_entity_poly.type
_entity_poly.pdbx_seq_one_letter_code
_entity_poly.pdbx_strand_id
1 'polypeptide(L)'
;GRTIGYIIEAYIGKLGKKLFLLFCWLFCILVVAAFADVVAGTFNGFVANDAGAVTKVAANGAVATTSMLFIFEAVALGFFLKYTKFNKWINTAVAIVLLVAAIVLGLNFPMYVSLGTWHIIIFAYILVASVAPVWALLQPRDYLNSYLLVFMIAAAVVGIFVANPACNLE
;
A
#
# COMPACT_ATOMS: atom_id res chain seq x y z
N GLY A 1 30.01 4.48 1.50
CA GLY A 1 29.32 4.22 0.24
C GLY A 1 29.03 5.50 -0.53
N ARG A 2 29.42 5.50 -1.81
CA ARG A 2 29.13 6.62 -2.72
C ARG A 2 27.97 6.23 -3.65
N THR A 3 27.17 7.20 -4.05
CA THR A 3 26.04 6.95 -4.95
C THR A 3 26.50 6.57 -6.35
N ILE A 4 25.69 5.81 -7.08
CA ILE A 4 25.96 5.42 -8.48
C ILE A 4 26.17 6.64 -9.36
N GLY A 5 25.41 7.72 -9.12
CA GLY A 5 25.58 8.99 -9.86
C GLY A 5 26.96 9.60 -9.67
N TYR A 6 27.58 9.48 -8.51
CA TYR A 6 28.95 9.93 -8.26
C TYR A 6 29.97 9.10 -9.04
N ILE A 7 29.77 7.78 -9.10
CA ILE A 7 30.66 6.87 -9.85
C ILE A 7 30.60 7.19 -11.35
N ILE A 8 29.40 7.42 -11.88
CA ILE A 8 29.21 7.80 -13.29
C ILE A 8 29.90 9.15 -13.60
N GLU A 9 29.79 10.11 -12.66
CA GLU A 9 30.48 11.40 -12.80
C GLU A 9 31.99 11.23 -12.89
N ALA A 10 32.56 10.35 -12.07
CA ALA A 10 34.00 10.10 -12.03
C ALA A 10 34.53 9.42 -13.28
N TYR A 11 33.77 8.53 -13.91
CA TYR A 11 34.22 7.73 -15.06
C TYR A 11 33.75 8.25 -16.43
N ILE A 12 32.55 8.85 -16.50
CA ILE A 12 31.91 9.27 -17.75
C ILE A 12 31.80 10.80 -17.84
N GLY A 13 31.86 11.49 -16.70
CA GLY A 13 31.79 12.93 -16.62
C GLY A 13 30.40 13.48 -16.23
N LYS A 14 30.34 14.80 -16.09
CA LYS A 14 29.15 15.52 -15.60
C LYS A 14 27.90 15.34 -16.49
N LEU A 15 28.09 15.20 -17.79
CA LEU A 15 26.98 14.98 -18.72
C LEU A 15 26.34 13.60 -18.51
N GLY A 16 27.17 12.57 -18.36
CA GLY A 16 26.69 11.22 -18.06
C GLY A 16 25.88 11.15 -16.76
N LYS A 17 26.32 11.82 -15.70
CA LYS A 17 25.58 11.93 -14.45
C LYS A 17 24.22 12.58 -14.64
N LYS A 18 24.14 13.72 -15.38
CA LYS A 18 22.87 14.40 -15.64
C LYS A 18 21.90 13.53 -16.42
N LEU A 19 22.37 12.83 -17.45
CA LEU A 19 21.54 11.93 -18.24
C LEU A 19 21.06 10.73 -17.43
N PHE A 20 21.91 10.17 -16.59
CA PHE A 20 21.53 9.08 -15.69
C PHE A 20 20.46 9.50 -14.67
N LEU A 21 20.63 10.66 -14.05
CA LEU A 21 19.66 11.19 -13.09
C LEU A 21 18.32 11.49 -13.77
N LEU A 22 18.33 12.04 -14.98
CA LEU A 22 17.13 12.27 -15.77
C LEU A 22 16.42 10.95 -16.09
N PHE A 23 17.17 9.94 -16.52
CA PHE A 23 16.64 8.61 -16.78
C PHE A 23 15.99 8.01 -15.52
N CYS A 24 16.66 8.05 -14.38
CA CYS A 24 16.12 7.55 -13.11
C CYS A 24 14.84 8.29 -12.72
N TRP A 25 14.80 9.60 -12.87
CA TRP A 25 13.64 10.41 -12.58
C TRP A 25 12.43 10.05 -13.45
N LEU A 26 12.64 9.95 -14.77
CA LEU A 26 11.58 9.55 -15.71
C LEU A 26 11.09 8.12 -15.43
N PHE A 27 12.00 7.21 -15.14
CA PHE A 27 11.66 5.83 -14.78
C PHE A 27 10.83 5.76 -13.50
N CYS A 28 11.18 6.51 -12.46
CA CYS A 28 10.41 6.58 -11.23
C CYS A 28 9.00 7.14 -11.48
N ILE A 29 8.85 8.18 -12.29
CA ILE A 29 7.53 8.71 -12.66
C ILE A 29 6.69 7.66 -13.38
N LEU A 30 7.26 6.92 -14.32
CA LEU A 30 6.59 5.86 -15.06
C LEU A 30 6.09 4.75 -14.11
N VAL A 31 6.95 4.30 -13.21
CA VAL A 31 6.62 3.26 -12.23
C VAL A 31 5.51 3.72 -11.29
N VAL A 32 5.61 4.94 -10.75
CA VAL A 32 4.59 5.50 -9.87
C VAL A 32 3.25 5.62 -10.58
N ALA A 33 3.23 6.09 -11.82
CA ALA A 33 2.01 6.21 -12.62
C ALA A 33 1.37 4.84 -12.87
N ALA A 34 2.15 3.82 -13.21
CA ALA A 34 1.65 2.46 -13.44
C ALA A 34 1.05 1.86 -12.16
N PHE A 35 1.73 1.97 -11.04
CA PHE A 35 1.21 1.48 -9.76
C PHE A 35 -0.02 2.26 -9.28
N ALA A 36 -0.07 3.57 -9.49
CA ALA A 36 -1.24 4.37 -9.16
C ALA A 36 -2.48 3.94 -9.95
N ASP A 37 -2.31 3.61 -11.22
CA ASP A 37 -3.40 3.10 -12.07
C ASP A 37 -3.91 1.73 -11.59
N VAL A 38 -3.02 0.81 -11.27
CA VAL A 38 -3.36 -0.51 -10.71
C VAL A 38 -4.11 -0.37 -9.39
N VAL A 39 -3.64 0.49 -8.50
CA VAL A 39 -4.29 0.74 -7.20
C VAL A 39 -5.68 1.36 -7.38
N ALA A 40 -5.81 2.35 -8.28
CA ALA A 40 -7.09 2.96 -8.59
C ALA A 40 -8.09 1.94 -9.16
N GLY A 41 -7.63 1.03 -10.01
CA GLY A 41 -8.45 -0.06 -10.53
C GLY A 41 -8.94 -1.02 -9.44
N THR A 42 -8.07 -1.34 -8.48
CA THR A 42 -8.42 -2.18 -7.32
C THR A 42 -9.45 -1.53 -6.40
N PHE A 43 -9.41 -0.21 -6.26
CA PHE A 43 -10.32 0.55 -5.40
C PHE A 43 -11.62 0.95 -6.10
N ASN A 44 -11.72 0.75 -7.41
CA ASN A 44 -12.90 1.12 -8.17
C ASN A 44 -14.13 0.31 -7.72
N GLY A 45 -15.06 0.99 -7.06
CA GLY A 45 -16.32 0.39 -6.58
C GLY A 45 -17.36 0.15 -7.67
N PHE A 46 -17.12 0.61 -8.90
CA PHE A 46 -18.03 0.50 -10.02
C PHE A 46 -17.38 -0.24 -11.18
N VAL A 47 -17.86 -1.41 -11.50
CA VAL A 47 -17.34 -2.22 -12.60
C VAL A 47 -18.44 -2.38 -13.65
N ALA A 48 -18.09 -2.13 -14.91
CA ALA A 48 -18.99 -2.38 -16.02
C ALA A 48 -19.05 -3.89 -16.31
N ASN A 49 -20.27 -4.42 -16.41
CA ASN A 49 -20.49 -5.79 -16.86
C ASN A 49 -20.40 -5.89 -18.38
N ASP A 50 -20.27 -7.10 -18.90
CA ASP A 50 -20.23 -7.40 -20.34
C ASP A 50 -21.44 -6.83 -21.11
N ALA A 51 -22.54 -6.56 -20.41
CA ALA A 51 -23.73 -5.89 -20.93
C ALA A 51 -23.71 -4.36 -20.88
N GLY A 52 -22.58 -3.75 -20.44
CA GLY A 52 -22.43 -2.30 -20.31
C GLY A 52 -23.12 -1.69 -19.07
N ALA A 53 -23.73 -2.49 -18.22
CA ALA A 53 -24.33 -2.01 -16.97
C ALA A 53 -23.25 -1.85 -15.89
N VAL A 54 -23.26 -0.71 -15.21
CA VAL A 54 -22.34 -0.41 -14.10
C VAL A 54 -22.89 -1.03 -12.82
N THR A 55 -22.14 -1.97 -12.25
CA THR A 55 -22.48 -2.62 -10.97
C THR A 55 -21.56 -2.19 -9.86
N LYS A 56 -22.09 -2.14 -8.64
CA LYS A 56 -21.30 -1.85 -7.42
C LYS A 56 -20.64 -3.14 -6.94
N VAL A 57 -19.32 -3.09 -6.75
CA VAL A 57 -18.55 -4.21 -6.22
C VAL A 57 -18.17 -3.91 -4.77
N ALA A 58 -18.84 -4.57 -3.84
CA ALA A 58 -18.64 -4.38 -2.41
C ALA A 58 -17.22 -4.74 -1.97
N ALA A 59 -16.62 -5.75 -2.56
CA ALA A 59 -15.25 -6.17 -2.27
C ALA A 59 -14.24 -5.04 -2.53
N ASN A 60 -14.33 -4.38 -3.69
CA ASN A 60 -13.44 -3.27 -4.03
C ASN A 60 -13.65 -2.07 -3.10
N GLY A 61 -14.91 -1.77 -2.77
CA GLY A 61 -15.24 -0.73 -1.80
C GLY A 61 -14.69 -1.01 -0.41
N ALA A 62 -14.76 -2.26 0.05
CA ALA A 62 -14.18 -2.68 1.32
C ALA A 62 -12.65 -2.55 1.34
N VAL A 63 -11.98 -2.95 0.26
CA VAL A 63 -10.52 -2.79 0.10
C VAL A 63 -10.12 -1.32 0.16
N ALA A 64 -10.86 -0.45 -0.52
CA ALA A 64 -10.61 0.99 -0.52
C ALA A 64 -10.75 1.59 0.89
N THR A 65 -11.83 1.27 1.60
CA THR A 65 -12.05 1.74 2.98
C THR A 65 -10.98 1.25 3.92
N THR A 66 -10.64 -0.03 3.87
CA THR A 66 -9.59 -0.63 4.70
C THR A 66 -8.24 0.04 4.44
N SER A 67 -7.89 0.26 3.18
CA SER A 67 -6.62 0.89 2.81
C SER A 67 -6.52 2.34 3.28
N MET A 68 -7.61 3.10 3.21
CA MET A 68 -7.65 4.47 3.73
C MET A 68 -7.52 4.48 5.26
N LEU A 69 -8.22 3.60 5.95
CA LEU A 69 -8.08 3.45 7.40
C LEU A 69 -6.67 3.06 7.81
N PHE A 70 -6.01 2.18 7.06
CA PHE A 70 -4.61 1.82 7.30
C PHE A 70 -3.66 3.00 7.21
N ILE A 71 -3.87 3.92 6.28
CA ILE A 71 -3.04 5.11 6.15
C ILE A 71 -3.16 5.98 7.40
N PHE A 72 -4.40 6.25 7.86
CA PHE A 72 -4.63 7.03 9.06
C PHE A 72 -4.09 6.34 10.32
N GLU A 73 -4.31 5.04 10.46
CA GLU A 73 -3.81 4.25 11.58
C GLU A 73 -2.29 4.18 11.59
N ALA A 74 -1.65 4.02 10.44
CA ALA A 74 -0.21 3.99 10.33
C ALA A 74 0.43 5.30 10.77
N VAL A 75 -0.16 6.43 10.37
CA VAL A 75 0.30 7.75 10.82
C VAL A 75 0.09 7.92 12.32
N ALA A 76 -1.09 7.57 12.83
CA ALA A 76 -1.39 7.64 14.26
C ALA A 76 -0.45 6.74 15.09
N LEU A 77 -0.22 5.51 14.64
CA LEU A 77 0.71 4.58 15.27
C LEU A 77 2.15 5.10 15.24
N GLY A 78 2.58 5.69 14.13
CA GLY A 78 3.91 6.30 14.01
C GLY A 78 4.14 7.41 15.03
N PHE A 79 3.17 8.29 15.21
CA PHE A 79 3.20 9.31 16.25
C PHE A 79 3.17 8.68 17.66
N PHE A 80 2.29 7.72 17.88
CA PHE A 80 2.17 7.02 19.15
C PHE A 80 3.48 6.34 19.55
N LEU A 81 4.13 5.62 18.65
CA LEU A 81 5.41 4.94 18.90
C LEU A 81 6.55 5.92 19.17
N LYS A 82 6.49 7.10 18.55
CA LYS A 82 7.52 8.15 18.75
C LYS A 82 7.41 8.80 20.13
N TYR A 83 6.21 9.05 20.61
CA TYR A 83 5.96 9.78 21.86
C TYR A 83 5.81 8.88 23.08
N THR A 84 5.47 7.61 22.90
CA THR A 84 5.17 6.70 23.98
C THR A 84 6.23 5.59 24.06
N LYS A 85 7.01 5.57 25.14
CA LYS A 85 8.03 4.54 25.40
C LYS A 85 7.42 3.31 26.07
N PHE A 86 6.47 2.65 25.41
CA PHE A 86 5.95 1.37 25.89
C PHE A 86 6.85 0.19 25.48
N ASN A 87 6.69 -0.94 26.18
CA ASN A 87 7.34 -2.19 25.83
C ASN A 87 6.93 -2.65 24.42
N LYS A 88 7.85 -3.33 23.73
CA LYS A 88 7.62 -3.86 22.36
C LYS A 88 6.34 -4.71 22.27
N TRP A 89 6.04 -5.48 23.32
CA TRP A 89 4.84 -6.32 23.38
C TRP A 89 3.54 -5.52 23.37
N ILE A 90 3.48 -4.41 24.10
CA ILE A 90 2.33 -3.52 24.15
C ILE A 90 2.13 -2.85 22.78
N ASN A 91 3.21 -2.39 22.15
CA ASN A 91 3.16 -1.79 20.81
C ASN A 91 2.66 -2.78 19.76
N THR A 92 3.12 -4.03 19.82
CA THR A 92 2.65 -5.10 18.93
C THR A 92 1.18 -5.40 19.15
N ALA A 93 0.72 -5.49 20.40
CA ALA A 93 -0.69 -5.73 20.72
C ALA A 93 -1.59 -4.60 20.21
N VAL A 94 -1.19 -3.34 20.38
CA VAL A 94 -1.90 -2.17 19.86
C VAL A 94 -1.97 -2.19 18.33
N ALA A 95 -0.86 -2.50 17.67
CA ALA A 95 -0.80 -2.60 16.22
C ALA A 95 -1.76 -3.67 15.67
N ILE A 96 -1.79 -4.85 16.28
CA ILE A 96 -2.69 -5.95 15.90
C ILE A 96 -4.16 -5.57 16.11
N VAL A 97 -4.51 -4.94 17.23
CA VAL A 97 -5.88 -4.49 17.52
C VAL A 97 -6.33 -3.45 16.49
N LEU A 98 -5.50 -2.48 16.16
CA LEU A 98 -5.79 -1.48 15.14
C LEU A 98 -5.98 -2.12 13.76
N LEU A 99 -5.14 -3.08 13.40
CA LEU A 99 -5.23 -3.81 12.14
C LEU A 99 -6.57 -4.55 12.01
N VAL A 100 -6.97 -5.28 13.04
CA VAL A 100 -8.26 -5.99 13.05
C VAL A 100 -9.43 -5.00 12.99
N ALA A 101 -9.37 -3.90 13.73
CA ALA A 101 -10.38 -2.85 13.70
C ALA A 101 -10.53 -2.24 12.30
N ALA A 102 -9.43 -1.96 11.60
CA ALA A 102 -9.46 -1.44 10.23
C ALA A 102 -10.11 -2.41 9.25
N ILE A 103 -9.79 -3.69 9.34
CA ILE A 103 -10.39 -4.73 8.48
C ILE A 103 -11.89 -4.84 8.75
N VAL A 104 -12.31 -4.90 9.99
CA VAL A 104 -13.73 -5.01 10.36
C VAL A 104 -14.51 -3.78 9.89
N LEU A 105 -14.00 -2.57 10.12
CA LEU A 105 -14.62 -1.34 9.65
C LEU A 105 -14.67 -1.27 8.12
N GLY A 106 -13.62 -1.68 7.43
CA GLY A 106 -13.59 -1.71 5.97
C GLY A 106 -14.62 -2.65 5.37
N LEU A 107 -14.84 -3.81 5.96
CA LEU A 107 -15.86 -4.77 5.54
C LEU A 107 -17.29 -4.29 5.80
N ASN A 108 -17.51 -3.56 6.91
CA ASN A 108 -18.83 -3.05 7.27
C ASN A 108 -19.23 -1.77 6.52
N PHE A 109 -18.25 -0.95 6.14
CA PHE A 109 -18.47 0.35 5.50
C PHE A 109 -17.71 0.46 4.16
N PRO A 110 -18.11 -0.28 3.12
CA PRO A 110 -17.45 -0.18 1.82
C PRO A 110 -17.68 1.20 1.19
N MET A 111 -16.62 1.81 0.65
CA MET A 111 -16.70 3.08 -0.08
C MET A 111 -16.84 2.82 -1.57
N TYR A 112 -17.87 3.41 -2.19
CA TYR A 112 -18.11 3.34 -3.61
C TYR A 112 -17.73 4.67 -4.27
N VAL A 113 -16.55 4.70 -4.85
CA VAL A 113 -16.02 5.89 -5.53
C VAL A 113 -15.62 5.51 -6.96
N SER A 114 -15.86 6.40 -7.90
CA SER A 114 -15.52 6.17 -9.31
C SER A 114 -14.01 6.17 -9.56
N LEU A 115 -13.57 5.51 -10.63
CA LEU A 115 -12.17 5.39 -10.99
C LEU A 115 -11.48 6.75 -11.17
N GLY A 116 -12.14 7.70 -11.84
CA GLY A 116 -11.57 9.04 -12.03
C GLY A 116 -11.34 9.79 -10.72
N THR A 117 -12.26 9.68 -9.77
CA THR A 117 -12.10 10.26 -8.43
C THR A 117 -10.96 9.60 -7.67
N TRP A 118 -10.79 8.28 -7.78
CA TRP A 118 -9.66 7.57 -7.19
C TRP A 118 -8.32 8.00 -7.75
N HIS A 119 -8.20 8.24 -9.05
CA HIS A 119 -6.98 8.79 -9.64
C HIS A 119 -6.59 10.13 -9.02
N ILE A 120 -7.55 11.02 -8.80
CA ILE A 120 -7.33 12.32 -8.16
C ILE A 120 -6.90 12.15 -6.69
N ILE A 121 -7.58 11.28 -5.93
CA ILE A 121 -7.27 11.00 -4.53
C ILE A 121 -5.87 10.40 -4.39
N ILE A 122 -5.51 9.43 -5.22
CA ILE A 122 -4.21 8.78 -5.20
C ILE A 122 -3.11 9.78 -5.59
N PHE A 123 -3.34 10.62 -6.59
CA PHE A 123 -2.40 11.65 -6.99
C PHE A 123 -2.12 12.65 -5.86
N ALA A 124 -3.18 13.12 -5.19
CA ALA A 124 -3.06 13.99 -4.01
C ALA A 124 -2.27 13.30 -2.88
N TYR A 125 -2.55 12.02 -2.62
CA TYR A 125 -1.80 11.23 -1.64
C TYR A 125 -0.32 11.11 -1.99
N ILE A 126 0.02 10.85 -3.25
CA ILE A 126 1.40 10.77 -3.74
C ILE A 126 2.13 12.09 -3.52
N LEU A 127 1.49 13.23 -3.81
CA LEU A 127 2.07 14.55 -3.57
C LEU A 127 2.37 14.78 -2.09
N VAL A 128 1.43 14.46 -1.21
CA VAL A 128 1.62 14.57 0.24
C VAL A 128 2.70 13.62 0.73
N ALA A 129 2.70 12.38 0.26
CA ALA A 129 3.67 11.36 0.65
C ALA A 129 5.10 11.70 0.19
N SER A 130 5.26 12.37 -0.94
CA SER A 130 6.57 12.78 -1.44
C SER A 130 7.25 13.85 -0.58
N VAL A 131 6.45 14.66 0.11
CA VAL A 131 6.94 15.71 1.02
C VAL A 131 7.07 15.19 2.45
N ALA A 132 6.27 14.20 2.84
CA ALA A 132 6.27 13.65 4.19
C ALA A 132 7.57 12.86 4.48
N PRO A 133 8.12 12.93 5.69
CA PRO A 133 9.28 12.12 6.06
C PRO A 133 8.92 10.64 6.09
N VAL A 134 9.86 9.81 5.63
CA VAL A 134 9.70 8.35 5.52
C VAL A 134 9.30 7.70 6.85
N TRP A 135 9.84 8.18 7.96
CA TRP A 135 9.54 7.63 9.28
C TRP A 135 8.09 7.84 9.72
N ALA A 136 7.44 8.89 9.23
CA ALA A 136 6.05 9.20 9.61
C ALA A 136 5.04 8.37 8.83
N LEU A 137 5.30 8.07 7.57
CA LEU A 137 4.33 7.45 6.66
C LEU A 137 4.66 6.00 6.32
N LEU A 138 5.92 5.71 5.98
CA LEU A 138 6.32 4.43 5.42
C LEU A 138 6.61 3.37 6.49
N GLN A 139 7.38 3.70 7.50
CA GLN A 139 7.78 2.74 8.53
C GLN A 139 6.62 2.13 9.31
N PRO A 140 5.64 2.91 9.85
CA PRO A 140 4.49 2.34 10.54
C PRO A 140 3.59 1.51 9.63
N ARG A 141 3.43 1.92 8.38
CA ARG A 141 2.65 1.20 7.39
C ARG A 141 3.27 -0.15 7.06
N ASP A 142 4.57 -0.20 6.82
CA ASP A 142 5.28 -1.44 6.52
C ASP A 142 5.26 -2.39 7.70
N TYR A 143 5.34 -1.88 8.92
CA TYR A 143 5.21 -2.66 10.14
C TYR A 143 3.85 -3.34 10.25
N LEU A 144 2.75 -2.62 10.01
CA LEU A 144 1.39 -3.17 9.97
C LEU A 144 1.21 -4.18 8.83
N ASN A 145 1.72 -3.87 7.64
CA ASN A 145 1.65 -4.76 6.49
C ASN A 145 2.42 -6.07 6.70
N SER A 146 3.53 -6.04 7.42
CA SER A 146 4.28 -7.25 7.77
C SER A 146 3.45 -8.22 8.60
N TYR A 147 2.71 -7.73 9.59
CA TYR A 147 1.79 -8.56 10.38
C TYR A 147 0.65 -9.11 9.54
N LEU A 148 0.07 -8.30 8.67
CA LEU A 148 -0.98 -8.73 7.76
C LEU A 148 -0.48 -9.84 6.82
N LEU A 149 0.71 -9.71 6.27
CA LEU A 149 1.33 -10.71 5.39
C LEU A 149 1.56 -12.04 6.12
N VAL A 150 2.16 -11.98 7.32
CA VAL A 150 2.39 -13.19 8.14
C VAL A 150 1.07 -13.87 8.51
N PHE A 151 0.07 -13.09 8.91
CA PHE A 151 -1.26 -13.63 9.21
C PHE A 151 -1.91 -14.28 8.00
N MET A 152 -1.80 -13.67 6.83
CA MET A 152 -2.37 -14.19 5.58
C MET A 152 -1.70 -15.50 5.17
N ILE A 153 -0.37 -15.59 5.28
CA ILE A 153 0.38 -16.82 5.01
C ILE A 153 -0.01 -17.92 6.00
N ALA A 154 -0.09 -17.61 7.29
CA ALA A 154 -0.50 -18.56 8.32
C ALA A 154 -1.92 -19.06 8.09
N ALA A 155 -2.85 -18.17 7.76
CA ALA A 155 -4.23 -18.54 7.43
C ALA A 155 -4.33 -19.42 6.17
N ALA A 156 -3.52 -19.15 5.15
CA ALA A 156 -3.46 -19.96 3.95
C ALA A 156 -2.94 -21.37 4.23
N VAL A 157 -1.87 -21.51 5.02
CA VAL A 157 -1.33 -22.81 5.43
C VAL A 157 -2.35 -23.59 6.25
N VAL A 158 -2.97 -22.98 7.25
CA VAL A 158 -4.02 -23.63 8.05
C VAL A 158 -5.21 -24.01 7.18
N GLY A 159 -5.63 -23.17 6.26
CA GLY A 159 -6.72 -23.44 5.32
C GLY A 159 -6.47 -24.65 4.43
N ILE A 160 -5.24 -24.82 3.95
CA ILE A 160 -4.84 -25.99 3.15
C ILE A 160 -4.94 -27.29 3.98
N PHE A 161 -4.49 -27.26 5.23
CA PHE A 161 -4.56 -28.44 6.11
C PHE A 161 -5.99 -28.77 6.55
N VAL A 162 -6.82 -27.77 6.84
CA VAL A 162 -8.20 -27.96 7.30
C VAL A 162 -9.13 -28.34 6.16
N ALA A 163 -9.03 -27.65 5.02
CA ALA A 163 -9.91 -27.88 3.88
C ALA A 163 -9.55 -29.15 3.09
N ASN A 164 -8.31 -29.65 3.25
CA ASN A 164 -7.79 -30.84 2.55
C ASN A 164 -8.27 -30.89 1.08
N PRO A 165 -8.01 -29.85 0.28
CA PRO A 165 -8.46 -29.82 -1.09
C PRO A 165 -7.76 -30.94 -1.86
N ALA A 166 -8.52 -31.76 -2.58
CA ALA A 166 -7.97 -32.74 -3.49
C ALA A 166 -7.17 -32.01 -4.55
N CYS A 167 -5.85 -32.03 -4.45
CA CYS A 167 -4.97 -31.49 -5.47
C CYS A 167 -5.00 -32.44 -6.67
N ASN A 168 -5.87 -32.21 -7.63
CA ASN A 168 -5.78 -32.83 -8.93
C ASN A 168 -4.63 -32.14 -9.68
N LEU A 169 -3.45 -32.68 -9.55
CA LEU A 169 -2.31 -32.40 -10.40
C LEU A 169 -2.48 -33.20 -11.70
N GLU A 170 -3.21 -32.65 -12.67
CA GLU A 170 -3.14 -33.08 -14.06
C GLU A 170 -2.23 -32.14 -14.84
#